data_76eac6ed39c8606fa060a138382f7ceb
#
_entry.id   76eac6ed39c8606fa060a138382f7ceb
#
_cell.length_a   1.000
_cell.length_b   1.000
_cell.length_c   1.000
_cell.angle_alpha   90.00
_cell.angle_beta   90.00
_cell.angle_gamma   90.00
#
_symmetry.space_group_name_H-M   'P 1'
#
loop_
_entity.id
_entity.type
_entity.pdbx_description
1 polymer ?
#
loop_
_entity_poly.entity_id
_entity_poly.type
_entity_poly.pdbx_seq_one_letter_code
_entity_poly.pdbx_strand_id
1 'polypeptide(L)'
;MENLKRYNRLTEYLKNKFGERTLKICIDGGFTCPNRDGTAGIGGCIFCSEHGSGDHLNSSKNIQAQIESYFSSYTSTRANKFIAYFQNFTNTYDTIANLKLKYDSALIDDRIVALAVATRPDCITEEVVKLLKSYSEKYYVWVELGLQTANDQTGILINRGYSSKQFSDSVALLNKYKIDVVTHIMVGLPGETNDDLHNTVKFINNHNIQGLKIHSTYVIQNTKLAQMYYDGKYTPLELDNYLNSVVYILTHISPNIVIHRISGDAPKDLLIAPEWNAHKKLVLNGVDRILKEKDLYQGKEI
;
A
#
# COMPACT_ATOMS: atom_id res chain seq x y z
N MET A 1 0.05 25.82 -22.13
CA MET A 1 -0.97 24.83 -21.78
C MET A 1 -0.54 24.23 -20.45
N GLU A 2 -1.24 24.53 -19.36
CA GLU A 2 -0.99 23.89 -18.07
C GLU A 2 -1.07 22.37 -18.24
N ASN A 3 -0.09 21.67 -17.67
CA ASN A 3 -0.04 20.21 -17.67
C ASN A 3 -1.22 19.73 -16.80
N LEU A 4 -2.38 19.54 -17.39
CA LEU A 4 -3.58 19.08 -16.68
C LEU A 4 -3.24 17.74 -16.02
N LYS A 5 -3.21 17.73 -14.69
CA LYS A 5 -2.95 16.54 -13.92
C LYS A 5 -4.12 15.58 -14.13
N ARG A 6 -3.83 14.40 -14.67
CA ARG A 6 -4.86 13.44 -15.07
C ARG A 6 -5.41 12.61 -13.92
N TYR A 7 -4.73 12.62 -12.76
CA TYR A 7 -5.21 11.97 -11.53
C TYR A 7 -4.64 12.65 -10.28
N ASN A 8 -5.29 12.46 -9.14
CA ASN A 8 -4.97 13.06 -7.85
C ASN A 8 -3.76 12.35 -7.21
N ARG A 9 -2.55 12.88 -7.43
CA ARG A 9 -1.30 12.27 -6.98
C ARG A 9 -0.98 12.63 -5.52
N LEU A 10 -0.51 11.66 -4.75
CA LEU A 10 -0.08 11.85 -3.36
C LEU A 10 0.92 13.01 -3.19
N THR A 11 1.87 13.14 -4.10
CA THR A 11 2.90 14.21 -4.02
C THR A 11 2.29 15.60 -4.02
N GLU A 12 1.26 15.82 -4.83
CA GLU A 12 0.55 17.08 -4.92
C GLU A 12 -0.37 17.29 -3.71
N TYR A 13 -1.09 16.23 -3.33
CA TYR A 13 -1.93 16.26 -2.12
C TYR A 13 -1.11 16.67 -0.89
N LEU A 14 0.05 16.03 -0.67
CA LEU A 14 0.93 16.34 0.46
C LEU A 14 1.51 17.75 0.37
N LYS A 15 1.89 18.20 -0.85
CA LYS A 15 2.37 19.57 -1.05
C LYS A 15 1.31 20.61 -0.72
N ASN A 16 0.06 20.36 -1.11
CA ASN A 16 -1.06 21.25 -0.78
C ASN A 16 -1.37 21.23 0.72
N LYS A 17 -1.30 20.05 1.35
CA LYS A 17 -1.59 19.87 2.78
C LYS A 17 -0.52 20.49 3.68
N PHE A 18 0.76 20.34 3.33
CA PHE A 18 1.88 20.75 4.18
C PHE A 18 2.64 21.98 3.67
N GLY A 19 2.25 22.52 2.49
CA GLY A 19 2.88 23.69 1.89
C GLY A 19 4.18 23.41 1.14
N GLU A 20 4.77 22.22 1.33
CA GLU A 20 6.06 21.87 0.75
C GLU A 20 6.18 20.34 0.47
N ARG A 21 7.28 19.97 -0.16
CA ARG A 21 7.59 18.57 -0.46
C ARG A 21 7.72 17.76 0.83
N THR A 22 7.05 16.61 0.86
CA THR A 22 7.09 15.66 1.99
C THR A 22 7.60 14.31 1.50
N LEU A 23 8.49 13.67 2.26
CA LEU A 23 9.05 12.35 1.94
C LEU A 23 8.67 11.32 3.01
N LYS A 24 8.53 10.06 2.61
CA LYS A 24 8.32 8.92 3.53
C LYS A 24 9.65 8.40 4.04
N ILE A 25 9.74 8.19 5.35
CA ILE A 25 10.76 7.40 6.01
C ILE A 25 10.14 6.02 6.24
N CYS A 26 10.57 5.03 5.46
CA CYS A 26 10.09 3.66 5.60
C CYS A 26 10.77 3.01 6.80
N ILE A 27 9.97 2.47 7.72
CA ILE A 27 10.41 1.95 9.02
C ILE A 27 10.03 0.47 9.11
N ASP A 28 10.97 -0.35 9.52
CA ASP A 28 10.72 -1.69 10.01
C ASP A 28 10.52 -1.61 11.55
N GLY A 29 9.28 -1.85 11.99
CA GLY A 29 8.92 -1.85 13.41
C GLY A 29 9.20 -3.19 14.12
N GLY A 30 9.81 -4.17 13.45
CA GLY A 30 10.02 -5.52 13.99
C GLY A 30 8.70 -6.24 14.29
N PHE A 31 7.67 -5.99 13.50
CA PHE A 31 6.39 -6.68 13.62
C PHE A 31 6.41 -8.03 12.90
N THR A 32 5.44 -8.88 13.23
CA THR A 32 5.13 -10.11 12.49
C THR A 32 3.77 -10.01 11.79
N CYS A 33 3.27 -11.12 11.29
CA CYS A 33 1.98 -11.19 10.63
C CYS A 33 1.20 -12.41 11.17
N PRO A 34 -0.05 -12.24 11.63
CA PRO A 34 -0.86 -13.34 12.15
C PRO A 34 -1.15 -14.43 11.11
N ASN A 35 -0.98 -14.11 9.82
CA ASN A 35 -1.06 -15.09 8.73
C ASN A 35 0.24 -15.90 8.54
N ARG A 36 1.26 -15.70 9.39
CA ARG A 36 2.54 -16.42 9.38
C ARG A 36 2.83 -17.18 10.65
N ASP A 37 2.47 -16.61 11.80
CA ASP A 37 2.78 -17.16 13.11
C ASP A 37 1.77 -18.21 13.61
N GLY A 38 0.74 -18.51 12.81
CA GLY A 38 -0.27 -19.51 13.12
C GLY A 38 -1.54 -18.96 13.78
N THR A 39 -1.58 -17.65 14.12
CA THR A 39 -2.74 -17.05 14.80
C THR A 39 -3.96 -16.98 13.88
N ALA A 40 -3.78 -16.50 12.63
CA ALA A 40 -4.84 -16.44 11.62
C ALA A 40 -4.56 -17.38 10.42
N GLY A 41 -3.32 -17.77 10.21
CA GLY A 41 -2.91 -18.65 9.13
C GLY A 41 -1.42 -18.99 9.18
N ILE A 42 -0.98 -19.86 8.27
CA ILE A 42 0.41 -20.32 8.18
C ILE A 42 0.99 -19.96 6.81
N GLY A 43 2.24 -19.55 6.80
CA GLY A 43 3.05 -19.32 5.59
C GLY A 43 2.82 -17.99 4.88
N GLY A 44 1.85 -17.17 5.31
CA GLY A 44 1.56 -15.86 4.72
C GLY A 44 0.88 -15.91 3.36
N CYS A 45 0.68 -14.75 2.75
CA CYS A 45 0.15 -14.65 1.39
C CYS A 45 1.14 -15.26 0.38
N ILE A 46 0.62 -15.87 -0.70
CA ILE A 46 1.44 -16.62 -1.68
C ILE A 46 2.52 -15.79 -2.39
N PHE A 47 2.34 -14.47 -2.45
CA PHE A 47 3.23 -13.52 -3.12
C PHE A 47 4.20 -12.80 -2.17
N CYS A 48 4.09 -13.04 -0.85
CA CYS A 48 4.81 -12.26 0.15
C CYS A 48 6.18 -12.88 0.43
N SER A 49 7.26 -12.07 0.33
CA SER A 49 8.62 -12.53 0.69
C SER A 49 8.75 -12.84 2.18
N GLU A 50 9.84 -13.48 2.58
CA GLU A 50 10.15 -13.74 4.00
C GLU A 50 10.24 -12.43 4.81
N HIS A 51 10.66 -11.34 4.19
CA HIS A 51 10.78 -10.02 4.79
C HIS A 51 9.54 -9.12 4.57
N GLY A 52 8.42 -9.70 4.12
CA GLY A 52 7.22 -8.93 3.82
C GLY A 52 7.41 -7.98 2.63
N SER A 53 7.06 -6.70 2.79
CA SER A 53 7.28 -5.64 1.79
C SER A 53 8.55 -4.82 2.08
N GLY A 54 9.44 -5.30 2.89
CA GLY A 54 10.58 -4.57 3.43
C GLY A 54 11.96 -5.09 3.07
N ASP A 55 12.09 -5.85 1.99
CA ASP A 55 13.37 -6.41 1.55
C ASP A 55 14.50 -5.37 1.41
N HIS A 56 14.16 -4.09 1.28
CA HIS A 56 15.10 -2.96 1.19
C HIS A 56 15.34 -2.25 2.53
N LEU A 57 14.69 -2.67 3.63
CA LEU A 57 14.81 -2.01 4.93
C LEU A 57 15.89 -2.67 5.80
N ASN A 58 16.54 -1.85 6.61
CA ASN A 58 17.54 -2.35 7.56
C ASN A 58 16.88 -2.73 8.88
N SER A 59 16.36 -3.95 8.96
CA SER A 59 15.70 -4.52 10.14
C SER A 59 16.62 -4.74 11.35
N SER A 60 17.94 -4.64 11.18
CA SER A 60 18.90 -4.80 12.29
C SER A 60 18.98 -3.60 13.22
N LYS A 61 18.47 -2.42 12.80
CA LYS A 61 18.48 -1.19 13.60
C LYS A 61 17.16 -1.03 14.35
N ASN A 62 17.22 -0.53 15.59
CA ASN A 62 16.01 -0.08 16.26
C ASN A 62 15.39 1.11 15.52
N ILE A 63 14.10 1.41 15.80
CA ILE A 63 13.31 2.42 15.06
C ILE A 63 13.98 3.79 15.10
N GLN A 64 14.44 4.25 16.27
CA GLN A 64 15.11 5.53 16.41
C GLN A 64 16.37 5.59 15.52
N ALA A 65 17.22 4.56 15.54
CA ALA A 65 18.43 4.51 14.72
C ALA A 65 18.11 4.46 13.20
N GLN A 66 16.96 3.90 12.79
CA GLN A 66 16.50 3.98 11.40
C GLN A 66 16.17 5.42 11.00
N ILE A 67 15.46 6.17 11.86
CA ILE A 67 15.12 7.58 11.66
C ILE A 67 16.39 8.45 11.59
N GLU A 68 17.30 8.30 12.54
CA GLU A 68 18.57 9.04 12.60
C GLU A 68 19.43 8.75 11.37
N SER A 69 19.53 7.49 10.97
CA SER A 69 20.23 7.08 9.75
C SER A 69 19.63 7.69 8.49
N TYR A 70 18.30 7.76 8.40
CA TYR A 70 17.63 8.43 7.28
C TYR A 70 17.96 9.92 7.24
N PHE A 71 17.89 10.62 8.36
CA PHE A 71 18.21 12.05 8.43
C PHE A 71 19.69 12.36 8.16
N SER A 72 20.57 11.41 8.39
CA SER A 72 21.99 11.53 8.02
C SER A 72 22.25 11.26 6.53
N SER A 73 21.26 10.77 5.78
CA SER A 73 21.39 10.46 4.36
C SER A 73 21.16 11.68 3.46
N TYR A 74 21.77 11.67 2.26
CA TYR A 74 21.52 12.68 1.23
C TYR A 74 20.04 12.79 0.85
N THR A 75 19.28 11.70 0.94
CA THR A 75 17.85 11.70 0.59
C THR A 75 17.05 12.67 1.46
N SER A 76 17.43 12.81 2.73
CA SER A 76 16.76 13.71 3.68
C SER A 76 16.87 15.18 3.30
N THR A 77 17.94 15.59 2.61
CA THR A 77 18.14 16.99 2.19
C THR A 77 17.17 17.46 1.12
N ARG A 78 16.37 16.54 0.55
CA ARG A 78 15.43 16.79 -0.55
C ARG A 78 14.05 17.27 -0.09
N ALA A 79 13.78 17.31 1.23
CA ALA A 79 12.53 17.79 1.82
C ALA A 79 12.78 18.27 3.25
N ASN A 80 11.86 19.08 3.79
CA ASN A 80 11.89 19.54 5.18
C ASN A 80 10.78 18.90 6.03
N LYS A 81 9.87 18.14 5.39
CA LYS A 81 8.77 17.43 6.07
C LYS A 81 8.77 15.96 5.73
N PHE A 82 8.48 15.14 6.72
CA PHE A 82 8.59 13.69 6.61
C PHE A 82 7.38 12.98 7.18
N ILE A 83 7.17 11.76 6.72
CA ILE A 83 6.14 10.84 7.17
C ILE A 83 6.84 9.63 7.77
N ALA A 84 6.61 9.34 9.04
CA ALA A 84 6.99 8.07 9.64
C ALA A 84 6.06 6.98 9.09
N TYR A 85 6.59 6.06 8.29
CA TYR A 85 5.79 5.05 7.58
C TYR A 85 6.21 3.65 8.00
N PHE A 86 5.38 3.00 8.82
CA PHE A 86 5.51 1.60 9.18
C PHE A 86 5.01 0.73 8.05
N GLN A 87 5.92 0.03 7.38
CA GLN A 87 5.63 -0.60 6.08
C GLN A 87 5.56 -2.12 6.14
N ASN A 88 6.47 -2.78 6.92
CA ASN A 88 6.62 -4.23 6.91
C ASN A 88 5.56 -4.94 7.73
N PHE A 89 5.06 -6.08 7.23
CA PHE A 89 4.14 -6.97 7.95
C PHE A 89 2.86 -6.26 8.45
N THR A 90 2.47 -6.51 9.70
CA THR A 90 1.18 -6.06 10.26
C THR A 90 1.46 -5.15 11.43
N ASN A 91 1.56 -3.84 11.17
CA ASN A 91 2.08 -2.86 12.12
C ASN A 91 1.09 -2.41 13.20
N THR A 92 -0.02 -3.11 13.36
CA THR A 92 -0.97 -3.00 14.47
C THR A 92 -1.12 -4.30 15.25
N TYR A 93 -0.31 -5.32 14.91
CA TYR A 93 -0.36 -6.64 15.54
C TYR A 93 0.67 -6.73 16.65
N ASP A 94 0.34 -6.14 17.81
CA ASP A 94 1.12 -6.14 19.04
C ASP A 94 0.22 -5.64 20.19
N THR A 95 0.71 -5.66 21.44
CA THR A 95 0.02 -5.02 22.56
C THR A 95 -0.01 -3.50 22.39
N ILE A 96 -1.05 -2.85 22.93
CA ILE A 96 -1.19 -1.37 22.83
C ILE A 96 0.03 -0.64 23.41
N ALA A 97 0.60 -1.16 24.49
CA ALA A 97 1.80 -0.59 25.11
C ALA A 97 3.01 -0.64 24.17
N ASN A 98 3.23 -1.78 23.50
CA ASN A 98 4.31 -1.95 22.52
C ASN A 98 4.08 -1.12 21.27
N LEU A 99 2.83 -1.05 20.76
CA LEU A 99 2.48 -0.19 19.64
C LEU A 99 2.81 1.26 19.94
N LYS A 100 2.40 1.74 21.13
CA LYS A 100 2.70 3.11 21.57
C LYS A 100 4.20 3.36 21.62
N LEU A 101 4.97 2.46 22.22
CA LEU A 101 6.43 2.58 22.34
C LEU A 101 7.10 2.66 20.96
N LYS A 102 6.66 1.81 20.01
CA LYS A 102 7.19 1.78 18.65
C LYS A 102 6.86 3.04 17.86
N TYR A 103 5.62 3.53 17.95
CA TYR A 103 5.21 4.76 17.26
C TYR A 103 5.90 5.99 17.85
N ASP A 104 5.99 6.10 19.19
CA ASP A 104 6.73 7.18 19.85
C ASP A 104 8.21 7.20 19.42
N SER A 105 8.84 6.03 19.30
CA SER A 105 10.23 5.91 18.85
C SER A 105 10.47 6.37 17.40
N ALA A 106 9.41 6.48 16.60
CA ALA A 106 9.48 6.98 15.23
C ALA A 106 9.18 8.48 15.10
N LEU A 107 8.57 9.10 16.13
CA LEU A 107 8.09 10.49 16.11
C LEU A 107 9.02 11.43 16.90
N ILE A 108 10.33 11.23 16.75
CA ILE A 108 11.39 11.87 17.56
C ILE A 108 11.95 13.17 16.98
N ASP A 109 11.49 13.58 15.79
CA ASP A 109 12.00 14.77 15.08
C ASP A 109 10.83 15.66 14.63
N ASP A 110 10.92 16.96 14.87
CA ASP A 110 9.82 17.92 14.58
C ASP A 110 9.50 18.07 13.08
N ARG A 111 10.40 17.62 12.20
CA ARG A 111 10.16 17.56 10.76
C ARG A 111 9.19 16.43 10.38
N ILE A 112 8.92 15.48 11.27
CA ILE A 112 7.95 14.42 11.04
C ILE A 112 6.56 14.98 11.33
N VAL A 113 5.75 15.10 10.28
CA VAL A 113 4.42 15.73 10.31
C VAL A 113 3.27 14.73 10.17
N ALA A 114 3.59 13.47 9.88
CA ALA A 114 2.57 12.44 9.66
C ALA A 114 3.04 11.05 10.11
N LEU A 115 2.07 10.22 10.52
CA LEU A 115 2.23 8.81 10.84
C LEU A 115 1.37 7.98 9.88
N ALA A 116 2.01 7.07 9.15
CA ALA A 116 1.37 6.12 8.26
C ALA A 116 1.62 4.69 8.74
N VAL A 117 0.57 3.90 8.88
CA VAL A 117 0.65 2.54 9.42
C VAL A 117 0.03 1.55 8.45
N ALA A 118 0.87 0.69 7.83
CA ALA A 118 0.39 -0.38 6.96
C ALA A 118 0.04 -1.61 7.80
N THR A 119 -1.15 -2.17 7.56
CA THR A 119 -1.63 -3.29 8.36
C THR A 119 -2.70 -4.12 7.63
N ARG A 120 -3.17 -5.16 8.31
CA ARG A 120 -4.27 -6.04 7.90
C ARG A 120 -5.59 -5.57 8.52
N PRO A 121 -6.72 -5.75 7.82
CA PRO A 121 -8.04 -5.41 8.37
C PRO A 121 -8.37 -6.14 9.69
N ASP A 122 -8.06 -7.44 9.76
CA ASP A 122 -8.33 -8.26 10.92
C ASP A 122 -7.49 -7.93 12.18
N CYS A 123 -6.56 -6.96 12.05
CA CYS A 123 -5.76 -6.43 13.16
C CYS A 123 -6.14 -4.97 13.52
N ILE A 124 -7.31 -4.52 13.10
CA ILE A 124 -7.88 -3.21 13.48
C ILE A 124 -8.90 -3.40 14.59
N THR A 125 -8.49 -3.16 15.82
CA THR A 125 -9.37 -3.17 17.00
C THR A 125 -9.71 -1.75 17.44
N GLU A 126 -10.75 -1.59 18.25
CA GLU A 126 -11.13 -0.24 18.76
C GLU A 126 -10.01 0.38 19.61
N GLU A 127 -9.25 -0.42 20.35
CA GLU A 127 -8.11 0.02 21.15
C GLU A 127 -6.97 0.55 20.28
N VAL A 128 -6.65 -0.17 19.18
CA VAL A 128 -5.69 0.28 18.18
C VAL A 128 -6.13 1.60 17.56
N VAL A 129 -7.40 1.72 17.18
CA VAL A 129 -7.92 2.94 16.56
C VAL A 129 -7.90 4.12 17.56
N LYS A 130 -8.21 3.89 18.83
CA LYS A 130 -8.09 4.91 19.89
C LYS A 130 -6.63 5.37 20.06
N LEU A 131 -5.68 4.46 20.05
CA LEU A 131 -4.25 4.79 20.08
C LEU A 131 -3.86 5.66 18.86
N LEU A 132 -4.21 5.25 17.65
CA LEU A 132 -3.94 6.02 16.44
C LEU A 132 -4.62 7.39 16.46
N LYS A 133 -5.84 7.45 17.00
CA LYS A 133 -6.57 8.71 17.17
C LYS A 133 -5.84 9.69 18.11
N SER A 134 -5.19 9.21 19.16
CA SER A 134 -4.43 10.08 20.05
C SER A 134 -3.27 10.79 19.33
N TYR A 135 -2.63 10.12 18.36
CA TYR A 135 -1.61 10.75 17.51
C TYR A 135 -2.19 11.78 16.54
N SER A 136 -3.45 11.64 16.13
CA SER A 136 -4.06 12.57 15.17
C SER A 136 -4.31 13.98 15.70
N GLU A 137 -4.06 14.24 16.98
CA GLU A 137 -4.07 15.58 17.58
C GLU A 137 -2.86 16.42 17.15
N LYS A 138 -1.72 15.75 16.90
CA LYS A 138 -0.46 16.42 16.51
C LYS A 138 -0.02 16.12 15.09
N TYR A 139 -0.31 14.92 14.60
CA TYR A 139 0.18 14.41 13.31
C TYR A 139 -0.98 14.12 12.36
N TYR A 140 -0.72 14.20 11.06
CA TYR A 140 -1.64 13.62 10.08
C TYR A 140 -1.49 12.10 10.08
N VAL A 141 -2.54 11.40 10.51
CA VAL A 141 -2.53 9.94 10.66
C VAL A 141 -3.39 9.29 9.58
N TRP A 142 -2.86 8.27 8.93
CA TRP A 142 -3.65 7.36 8.10
C TRP A 142 -3.22 5.91 8.26
N VAL A 143 -4.16 5.03 8.00
CA VAL A 143 -3.94 3.58 7.99
C VAL A 143 -3.97 3.06 6.56
N GLU A 144 -2.96 2.30 6.18
CA GLU A 144 -2.89 1.62 4.90
C GLU A 144 -3.38 0.17 5.06
N LEU A 145 -4.58 -0.13 4.53
CA LEU A 145 -5.23 -1.43 4.65
C LEU A 145 -5.07 -2.27 3.38
N GLY A 146 -4.61 -3.52 3.55
CA GLY A 146 -4.64 -4.50 2.47
C GLY A 146 -6.07 -4.96 2.19
N LEU A 147 -6.60 -4.68 1.00
CA LEU A 147 -7.77 -5.34 0.43
C LEU A 147 -7.32 -6.46 -0.52
N GLN A 148 -6.35 -6.16 -1.34
CA GLN A 148 -5.81 -6.92 -2.46
C GLN A 148 -6.85 -7.07 -3.59
N THR A 149 -7.98 -7.65 -3.30
CA THR A 149 -9.15 -7.83 -4.17
C THR A 149 -10.43 -7.87 -3.35
N ALA A 150 -11.56 -7.49 -3.91
CA ALA A 150 -12.89 -7.68 -3.31
C ALA A 150 -13.42 -9.11 -3.49
N ASN A 151 -12.80 -9.92 -4.37
CA ASN A 151 -13.17 -11.31 -4.58
C ASN A 151 -12.60 -12.19 -3.46
N ASP A 152 -13.48 -12.71 -2.58
CA ASP A 152 -13.07 -13.55 -1.46
C ASP A 152 -12.56 -14.94 -1.90
N GLN A 153 -12.96 -15.46 -3.07
CA GLN A 153 -12.40 -16.71 -3.61
C GLN A 153 -10.93 -16.51 -4.01
N THR A 154 -10.62 -15.40 -4.67
CA THR A 154 -9.23 -15.01 -4.90
C THR A 154 -8.51 -14.79 -3.57
N GLY A 155 -9.17 -14.15 -2.59
CA GLY A 155 -8.63 -13.98 -1.24
C GLY A 155 -8.19 -15.28 -0.59
N ILE A 156 -8.99 -16.36 -0.75
CA ILE A 156 -8.65 -17.72 -0.29
C ILE A 156 -7.47 -18.27 -1.09
N LEU A 157 -7.51 -18.17 -2.43
CA LEU A 157 -6.44 -18.67 -3.32
C LEU A 157 -5.08 -18.06 -3.00
N ILE A 158 -5.03 -16.76 -2.74
CA ILE A 158 -3.79 -16.06 -2.39
C ILE A 158 -3.41 -16.19 -0.91
N ASN A 159 -4.15 -16.98 -0.13
CA ASN A 159 -3.95 -17.17 1.30
C ASN A 159 -3.92 -15.85 2.07
N ARG A 160 -4.86 -14.94 1.78
CA ARG A 160 -4.96 -13.61 2.42
C ARG A 160 -5.33 -13.72 3.91
N GLY A 161 -6.23 -14.67 4.25
CA GLY A 161 -6.61 -15.02 5.62
C GLY A 161 -7.62 -14.07 6.28
N TYR A 162 -8.29 -13.20 5.53
CA TYR A 162 -9.44 -12.37 5.94
C TYR A 162 -10.37 -12.12 4.75
N SER A 163 -11.62 -11.73 5.05
CA SER A 163 -12.65 -11.46 4.04
C SER A 163 -12.76 -9.99 3.66
N SER A 164 -13.42 -9.72 2.54
CA SER A 164 -13.81 -8.36 2.14
C SER A 164 -14.75 -7.70 3.17
N LYS A 165 -15.56 -8.49 3.89
CA LYS A 165 -16.38 -7.99 5.00
C LYS A 165 -15.54 -7.46 6.15
N GLN A 166 -14.48 -8.17 6.57
CA GLN A 166 -13.58 -7.69 7.63
C GLN A 166 -12.88 -6.40 7.22
N PHE A 167 -12.54 -6.24 5.93
CA PHE A 167 -12.04 -4.98 5.40
C PHE A 167 -13.09 -3.86 5.56
N SER A 168 -14.35 -4.09 5.18
CA SER A 168 -15.43 -3.11 5.31
C SER A 168 -15.65 -2.69 6.77
N ASP A 169 -15.66 -3.65 7.70
CA ASP A 169 -15.82 -3.40 9.13
C ASP A 169 -14.67 -2.52 9.67
N SER A 170 -13.44 -2.78 9.22
CA SER A 170 -12.25 -2.01 9.62
C SER A 170 -12.27 -0.58 9.06
N VAL A 171 -12.70 -0.40 7.80
CA VAL A 171 -12.89 0.93 7.21
C VAL A 171 -13.95 1.71 7.97
N ALA A 172 -15.09 1.08 8.31
CA ALA A 172 -16.14 1.73 9.10
C ALA A 172 -15.65 2.16 10.48
N LEU A 173 -14.85 1.31 11.16
CA LEU A 173 -14.28 1.61 12.47
C LEU A 173 -13.29 2.77 12.40
N LEU A 174 -12.38 2.80 11.43
CA LEU A 174 -11.43 3.89 11.23
C LEU A 174 -12.14 5.21 10.93
N ASN A 175 -13.16 5.18 10.07
CA ASN A 175 -13.97 6.35 9.72
C ASN A 175 -14.75 6.90 10.91
N LYS A 176 -15.27 6.05 11.81
CA LYS A 176 -15.92 6.46 13.07
C LYS A 176 -15.01 7.37 13.90
N TYR A 177 -13.70 7.12 13.86
CA TYR A 177 -12.69 7.91 14.57
C TYR A 177 -12.03 8.99 13.71
N LYS A 178 -12.48 9.19 12.46
CA LYS A 178 -11.94 10.17 11.51
C LYS A 178 -10.46 9.94 11.21
N ILE A 179 -10.05 8.68 11.05
CA ILE A 179 -8.72 8.28 10.59
C ILE A 179 -8.83 7.95 9.11
N ASP A 180 -7.98 8.56 8.30
CA ASP A 180 -7.95 8.34 6.87
C ASP A 180 -7.49 6.91 6.52
N VAL A 181 -8.14 6.33 5.51
CA VAL A 181 -7.86 4.98 5.03
C VAL A 181 -7.27 5.02 3.63
N VAL A 182 -6.14 4.35 3.45
CA VAL A 182 -5.51 4.10 2.16
C VAL A 182 -5.61 2.61 1.85
N THR A 183 -6.30 2.28 0.77
CA THR A 183 -6.52 0.89 0.38
C THR A 183 -5.40 0.39 -0.53
N HIS A 184 -4.91 -0.82 -0.29
CA HIS A 184 -4.00 -1.51 -1.20
C HIS A 184 -4.76 -2.55 -2.00
N ILE A 185 -4.64 -2.48 -3.33
CA ILE A 185 -5.14 -3.50 -4.26
C ILE A 185 -4.01 -4.04 -5.13
N MET A 186 -4.21 -5.25 -5.62
CA MET A 186 -3.29 -5.90 -6.54
C MET A 186 -3.99 -6.19 -7.87
N VAL A 187 -3.28 -6.00 -8.95
CA VAL A 187 -3.75 -6.25 -10.32
C VAL A 187 -2.99 -7.44 -10.89
N GLY A 188 -3.72 -8.38 -11.47
CA GLY A 188 -3.15 -9.59 -12.06
C GLY A 188 -2.95 -10.72 -11.06
N LEU A 189 -3.79 -10.83 -10.03
CA LEU A 189 -3.78 -11.96 -9.10
C LEU A 189 -4.17 -13.28 -9.82
N PRO A 190 -3.67 -14.44 -9.34
CA PRO A 190 -4.02 -15.71 -9.93
C PRO A 190 -5.53 -15.95 -9.97
N GLY A 191 -6.03 -16.35 -11.14
CA GLY A 191 -7.45 -16.67 -11.36
C GLY A 191 -8.37 -15.48 -11.52
N GLU A 192 -7.92 -14.23 -11.37
CA GLU A 192 -8.74 -13.04 -11.57
C GLU A 192 -8.98 -12.70 -13.04
N THR A 193 -10.18 -12.23 -13.28
CA THR A 193 -10.66 -11.73 -14.57
C THR A 193 -10.82 -10.19 -14.53
N ASN A 194 -11.16 -9.59 -15.66
CA ASN A 194 -11.52 -8.17 -15.71
C ASN A 194 -12.78 -7.88 -14.85
N ASP A 195 -13.73 -8.81 -14.77
CA ASP A 195 -14.94 -8.62 -13.96
C ASP A 195 -14.60 -8.55 -12.46
N ASP A 196 -13.62 -9.31 -11.99
CA ASP A 196 -13.13 -9.24 -10.61
C ASP A 196 -12.49 -7.88 -10.32
N LEU A 197 -11.71 -7.35 -11.27
CA LEU A 197 -11.15 -6.00 -11.18
C LEU A 197 -12.26 -4.93 -11.14
N HIS A 198 -13.27 -5.04 -12.02
CA HIS A 198 -14.41 -4.12 -12.06
C HIS A 198 -15.19 -4.15 -10.75
N ASN A 199 -15.43 -5.35 -10.19
CA ASN A 199 -16.11 -5.52 -8.91
C ASN A 199 -15.27 -4.93 -7.76
N THR A 200 -13.95 -5.07 -7.81
CA THR A 200 -13.04 -4.47 -6.82
C THR A 200 -13.10 -2.94 -6.87
N VAL A 201 -13.15 -2.33 -8.06
CA VAL A 201 -13.31 -0.87 -8.23
C VAL A 201 -14.65 -0.38 -7.68
N LYS A 202 -15.76 -1.09 -8.00
CA LYS A 202 -17.08 -0.79 -7.43
C LYS A 202 -17.10 -0.91 -5.92
N PHE A 203 -16.48 -1.96 -5.38
CA PHE A 203 -16.36 -2.16 -3.94
C PHE A 203 -15.64 -0.99 -3.27
N ILE A 204 -14.53 -0.52 -3.83
CA ILE A 204 -13.77 0.63 -3.32
C ILE A 204 -14.62 1.89 -3.32
N ASN A 205 -15.34 2.19 -4.41
CA ASN A 205 -16.18 3.38 -4.51
C ASN A 205 -17.34 3.39 -3.50
N ASN A 206 -17.78 2.22 -3.02
CA ASN A 206 -18.81 2.09 -2.00
C ASN A 206 -18.29 2.30 -0.57
N HIS A 207 -16.99 2.54 -0.40
CA HIS A 207 -16.38 2.76 0.90
C HIS A 207 -15.81 4.18 0.99
N ASN A 208 -15.90 4.78 2.18
CA ASN A 208 -15.26 6.07 2.43
C ASN A 208 -13.76 5.87 2.68
N ILE A 209 -12.98 5.84 1.61
CA ILE A 209 -11.52 5.77 1.64
C ILE A 209 -10.92 7.04 1.04
N GLN A 210 -9.76 7.44 1.56
CA GLN A 210 -9.10 8.70 1.17
C GLN A 210 -7.94 8.47 0.20
N GLY A 211 -7.41 7.24 0.14
CA GLY A 211 -6.30 6.94 -0.74
C GLY A 211 -6.30 5.52 -1.30
N LEU A 212 -5.58 5.36 -2.41
CA LEU A 212 -5.44 4.08 -3.09
C LEU A 212 -3.99 3.83 -3.48
N LYS A 213 -3.52 2.60 -3.25
CA LYS A 213 -2.29 2.04 -3.83
C LYS A 213 -2.64 0.89 -4.75
N ILE A 214 -2.25 1.01 -6.00
CA ILE A 214 -2.39 -0.03 -7.02
C ILE A 214 -1.03 -0.73 -7.15
N HIS A 215 -1.00 -2.03 -6.88
CA HIS A 215 0.18 -2.86 -7.01
C HIS A 215 0.03 -3.83 -8.18
N SER A 216 1.09 -4.00 -8.96
CA SER A 216 1.20 -5.13 -9.87
C SER A 216 1.49 -6.40 -9.08
N THR A 217 0.89 -7.51 -9.50
CA THR A 217 1.30 -8.83 -9.04
C THR A 217 2.57 -9.23 -9.78
N TYR A 218 3.63 -9.52 -9.04
CA TYR A 218 4.91 -9.96 -9.57
C TYR A 218 5.40 -11.21 -8.83
N VAL A 219 6.22 -11.98 -9.48
CA VAL A 219 6.79 -13.24 -9.00
C VAL A 219 8.19 -12.99 -8.49
N ILE A 220 8.43 -13.31 -7.23
CA ILE A 220 9.77 -13.25 -6.61
C ILE A 220 10.17 -14.61 -6.08
N GLN A 221 11.49 -14.84 -5.99
CA GLN A 221 12.07 -16.08 -5.47
C GLN A 221 11.52 -16.43 -4.09
N ASN A 222 11.53 -17.72 -3.77
CA ASN A 222 11.16 -18.27 -2.47
C ASN A 222 9.70 -18.01 -2.05
N THR A 223 8.78 -17.82 -3.00
CA THR A 223 7.34 -17.65 -2.75
C THR A 223 6.52 -18.80 -3.33
N LYS A 224 5.32 -19.03 -2.77
CA LYS A 224 4.37 -20.00 -3.36
C LYS A 224 3.94 -19.56 -4.77
N LEU A 225 3.88 -18.23 -5.03
CA LEU A 225 3.56 -17.71 -6.34
C LEU A 225 4.66 -18.06 -7.37
N ALA A 226 5.94 -18.07 -6.95
CA ALA A 226 7.04 -18.54 -7.80
C ALA A 226 6.87 -20.03 -8.16
N GLN A 227 6.47 -20.86 -7.21
CA GLN A 227 6.18 -22.26 -7.49
C GLN A 227 5.02 -22.41 -8.50
N MET A 228 3.93 -21.65 -8.32
CA MET A 228 2.81 -21.64 -9.27
C MET A 228 3.24 -21.18 -10.67
N TYR A 229 4.14 -20.22 -10.76
CA TYR A 229 4.70 -19.76 -12.04
C TYR A 229 5.53 -20.85 -12.71
N TYR A 230 6.44 -21.51 -12.00
CA TYR A 230 7.24 -22.61 -12.55
C TYR A 230 6.42 -23.84 -12.95
N ASP A 231 5.33 -24.10 -12.22
CA ASP A 231 4.38 -25.18 -12.52
C ASP A 231 3.44 -24.84 -13.72
N GLY A 232 3.55 -23.64 -14.31
CA GLY A 232 2.66 -23.17 -15.37
C GLY A 232 1.22 -22.87 -14.92
N LYS A 233 0.99 -22.76 -13.61
CA LYS A 233 -0.34 -22.47 -13.00
C LYS A 233 -0.64 -20.98 -12.85
N TYR A 234 0.34 -20.12 -13.07
CA TYR A 234 0.22 -18.68 -13.03
C TYR A 234 1.11 -18.04 -14.08
N THR A 235 0.57 -17.02 -14.77
CA THR A 235 1.31 -16.17 -15.70
C THR A 235 1.05 -14.71 -15.31
N PRO A 236 2.08 -13.92 -15.00
CA PRO A 236 1.90 -12.50 -14.70
C PRO A 236 1.45 -11.72 -15.93
N LEU A 237 0.79 -10.58 -15.70
CA LEU A 237 0.31 -9.73 -16.79
C LEU A 237 1.46 -9.15 -17.61
N GLU A 238 1.25 -9.08 -18.92
CA GLU A 238 2.04 -8.26 -19.82
C GLU A 238 1.85 -6.77 -19.51
N LEU A 239 2.85 -5.95 -19.83
CA LEU A 239 2.85 -4.52 -19.51
C LEU A 239 1.59 -3.81 -20.02
N ASP A 240 1.20 -4.00 -21.26
CA ASP A 240 0.05 -3.31 -21.86
C ASP A 240 -1.27 -3.68 -21.16
N ASN A 241 -1.43 -4.93 -20.75
CA ASN A 241 -2.60 -5.38 -20.00
C ASN A 241 -2.64 -4.73 -18.60
N TYR A 242 -1.48 -4.64 -17.94
CA TYR A 242 -1.38 -3.94 -16.67
C TYR A 242 -1.69 -2.44 -16.81
N LEU A 243 -1.12 -1.76 -17.82
CA LEU A 243 -1.39 -0.34 -18.09
C LEU A 243 -2.88 -0.08 -18.33
N ASN A 244 -3.54 -0.91 -19.13
CA ASN A 244 -4.98 -0.80 -19.39
C ASN A 244 -5.81 -1.00 -18.11
N SER A 245 -5.44 -1.95 -17.26
CA SER A 245 -6.08 -2.17 -15.95
C SER A 245 -5.93 -0.96 -15.02
N VAL A 246 -4.74 -0.36 -14.96
CA VAL A 246 -4.51 0.87 -14.15
C VAL A 246 -5.32 2.04 -14.70
N VAL A 247 -5.37 2.23 -16.02
CA VAL A 247 -6.18 3.28 -16.65
C VAL A 247 -7.66 3.07 -16.33
N TYR A 248 -8.16 1.83 -16.45
CA TYR A 248 -9.53 1.49 -16.07
C TYR A 248 -9.83 1.87 -14.62
N ILE A 249 -8.97 1.46 -13.67
CA ILE A 249 -9.12 1.81 -12.26
C ILE A 249 -9.19 3.33 -12.09
N LEU A 250 -8.26 4.08 -12.69
CA LEU A 250 -8.23 5.53 -12.55
C LEU A 250 -9.47 6.20 -13.11
N THR A 251 -9.98 5.77 -14.27
CA THR A 251 -11.16 6.38 -14.90
C THR A 251 -12.46 6.08 -14.16
N HIS A 252 -12.52 4.96 -13.43
CA HIS A 252 -13.73 4.48 -12.73
C HIS A 252 -13.69 4.68 -11.21
N ILE A 253 -12.63 5.30 -10.66
CA ILE A 253 -12.54 5.57 -9.21
C ILE A 253 -12.81 7.05 -8.91
N SER A 254 -13.41 7.32 -7.74
CA SER A 254 -13.72 8.70 -7.32
C SER A 254 -12.53 9.65 -7.46
N PRO A 255 -12.71 10.84 -8.05
CA PRO A 255 -11.65 11.84 -8.20
C PRO A 255 -11.13 12.37 -6.86
N ASN A 256 -11.88 12.18 -5.77
CA ASN A 256 -11.47 12.58 -4.43
C ASN A 256 -10.45 11.64 -3.79
N ILE A 257 -10.30 10.41 -4.32
CA ILE A 257 -9.33 9.44 -3.79
C ILE A 257 -7.93 9.82 -4.24
N VAL A 258 -7.01 9.94 -3.28
CA VAL A 258 -5.60 10.24 -3.55
C VAL A 258 -4.87 8.98 -4.02
N ILE A 259 -4.22 9.04 -5.16
CA ILE A 259 -3.47 7.91 -5.72
C ILE A 259 -2.04 7.92 -5.15
N HIS A 260 -1.77 7.01 -4.23
CA HIS A 260 -0.48 6.90 -3.55
C HIS A 260 0.56 6.19 -4.41
N ARG A 261 0.13 5.24 -5.26
CA ARG A 261 1.01 4.41 -6.10
C ARG A 261 0.20 3.75 -7.21
N ILE A 262 0.83 3.56 -8.37
CA ILE A 262 0.26 2.86 -9.53
C ILE A 262 1.15 1.73 -10.05
N SER A 263 2.16 1.27 -9.28
CA SER A 263 3.04 0.16 -9.65
C SER A 263 3.57 -0.55 -8.41
N GLY A 264 3.89 -1.82 -8.50
CA GLY A 264 4.71 -2.52 -7.50
C GLY A 264 6.16 -2.02 -7.50
N ASP A 265 6.88 -2.26 -6.43
CA ASP A 265 8.35 -2.08 -6.34
C ASP A 265 8.93 -3.45 -5.97
N ALA A 266 9.18 -4.30 -6.96
CA ALA A 266 9.80 -5.60 -6.74
C ALA A 266 11.28 -5.45 -6.37
N PRO A 267 11.78 -6.23 -5.39
CA PRO A 267 13.22 -6.33 -5.14
C PRO A 267 13.90 -6.95 -6.38
N LYS A 268 14.82 -6.19 -6.99
CA LYS A 268 15.36 -6.53 -8.31
C LYS A 268 16.10 -7.87 -8.33
N ASP A 269 16.80 -8.18 -7.26
CA ASP A 269 17.60 -9.38 -7.05
C ASP A 269 16.76 -10.64 -6.82
N LEU A 270 15.50 -10.46 -6.43
CA LEU A 270 14.55 -11.56 -6.20
C LEU A 270 13.52 -11.69 -7.31
N LEU A 271 13.37 -10.68 -8.19
CA LEU A 271 12.35 -10.67 -9.23
C LEU A 271 12.59 -11.76 -10.28
N ILE A 272 11.57 -12.59 -10.51
CA ILE A 272 11.54 -13.60 -11.57
C ILE A 272 10.75 -13.08 -12.76
N ALA A 273 9.53 -12.58 -12.54
CA ALA A 273 8.61 -12.12 -13.59
C ALA A 273 7.53 -11.15 -13.04
N PRO A 274 6.99 -10.27 -13.85
CA PRO A 274 7.43 -9.91 -15.19
C PRO A 274 8.62 -8.93 -15.14
N GLU A 275 9.49 -8.97 -16.14
CA GLU A 275 10.70 -8.14 -16.19
C GLU A 275 10.39 -6.63 -16.13
N TRP A 276 9.31 -6.19 -16.79
CA TRP A 276 8.91 -4.77 -16.80
C TRP A 276 8.68 -4.19 -15.39
N ASN A 277 8.39 -5.03 -14.39
CA ASN A 277 8.15 -4.58 -13.01
C ASN A 277 9.43 -4.02 -12.34
N ALA A 278 10.62 -4.36 -12.83
CA ALA A 278 11.89 -3.74 -12.42
C ALA A 278 12.03 -2.27 -12.91
N HIS A 279 11.17 -1.83 -13.82
CA HIS A 279 11.27 -0.56 -14.54
C HIS A 279 10.06 0.35 -14.29
N LYS A 280 9.88 0.82 -13.06
CA LYS A 280 8.75 1.67 -12.62
C LYS A 280 8.41 2.83 -13.59
N LYS A 281 9.41 3.42 -14.26
CA LYS A 281 9.19 4.50 -15.22
C LYS A 281 8.36 4.06 -16.43
N LEU A 282 8.43 2.79 -16.85
CA LEU A 282 7.62 2.27 -17.95
C LEU A 282 6.13 2.38 -17.59
N VAL A 283 5.76 1.98 -16.37
CA VAL A 283 4.37 2.06 -15.90
C VAL A 283 3.91 3.51 -15.79
N LEU A 284 4.69 4.38 -15.12
CA LEU A 284 4.33 5.79 -14.93
C LEU A 284 4.12 6.50 -16.27
N ASN A 285 5.09 6.35 -17.19
CA ASN A 285 5.04 7.00 -18.50
C ASN A 285 3.95 6.38 -19.40
N GLY A 286 3.75 5.05 -19.33
CA GLY A 286 2.73 4.34 -20.09
C GLY A 286 1.32 4.79 -19.70
N VAL A 287 1.01 4.85 -18.41
CA VAL A 287 -0.29 5.34 -17.91
C VAL A 287 -0.50 6.81 -18.28
N ASP A 288 0.48 7.68 -18.05
CA ASP A 288 0.37 9.11 -18.42
C ASP A 288 0.15 9.30 -19.94
N ARG A 289 0.83 8.49 -20.78
CA ARG A 289 0.66 8.49 -22.23
C ARG A 289 -0.77 8.10 -22.62
N ILE A 290 -1.27 6.95 -22.14
CA ILE A 290 -2.62 6.46 -22.49
C ILE A 290 -3.70 7.47 -22.04
N LEU A 291 -3.59 7.98 -20.81
CA LEU A 291 -4.53 8.99 -20.31
C LEU A 291 -4.53 10.26 -21.18
N LYS A 292 -3.36 10.67 -21.68
CA LYS A 292 -3.21 11.84 -22.54
C LYS A 292 -3.77 11.59 -23.95
N GLU A 293 -3.40 10.48 -24.58
CA GLU A 293 -3.80 10.14 -25.96
C GLU A 293 -5.32 9.94 -26.10
N LYS A 294 -5.95 9.36 -25.06
CA LYS A 294 -7.40 9.11 -25.02
C LYS A 294 -8.20 10.21 -24.32
N ASP A 295 -7.56 11.29 -23.92
CA ASP A 295 -8.14 12.38 -23.11
C ASP A 295 -8.91 11.88 -21.88
N LEU A 296 -8.34 10.90 -21.15
CA LEU A 296 -8.90 10.31 -19.95
C LEU A 296 -8.33 10.98 -18.68
N TYR A 297 -9.13 10.97 -17.61
CA TYR A 297 -8.72 11.45 -16.29
C TYR A 297 -9.47 10.66 -15.20
N GLN A 298 -9.02 10.78 -13.98
CA GLN A 298 -9.60 10.09 -12.83
C GLN A 298 -11.08 10.46 -12.65
N GLY A 299 -11.92 9.42 -12.59
CA GLY A 299 -13.35 9.57 -12.39
C GLY A 299 -14.15 9.96 -13.63
N LYS A 300 -13.54 9.95 -14.83
CA LYS A 300 -14.25 10.31 -16.08
C LYS A 300 -15.40 9.37 -16.42
N GLU A 301 -15.34 8.14 -15.97
CA GLU A 301 -16.26 7.05 -16.35
C GLU A 301 -17.04 6.47 -15.14
N ILE A 302 -17.20 7.28 -14.06
CA ILE A 302 -18.04 6.94 -12.91
C ILE A 302 -19.51 7.12 -13.26
#